data_f98fe2fbd46780d24d6f14f5c24a0621
#
_entry.id   f98fe2fbd46780d24d6f14f5c24a0621
#
_cell.length_a   1.000
_cell.length_b   1.000
_cell.length_c   1.000
_cell.angle_alpha   90.00
_cell.angle_beta   90.00
_cell.angle_gamma   90.00
#
_symmetry.space_group_name_H-M   'P 1'
#
loop_
_entity.id
_entity.type
_entity.pdbx_description
1 polymer ?
#
loop_
_entity_poly.entity_id
_entity_poly.type
_entity_poly.pdbx_seq_one_letter_code
_entity_poly.pdbx_strand_id
1 'polypeptide(L)'
;MPAMKIALAVAFFALVATAALAAGMDTAAIASAEPSKKALSKEKSTPAGVRLQVQLDRAHFSPGEIDGKFGENAQKALRAYAEARQLPASDEVTDEVWKALQADARPPTTTYAITDKDIAGPFLRKLPARMEDMKDIPKLGYTSAREELAEKFHMSEQLLTALNPGRHFDRAGETITVVDTGEGAAPARADRVEIDKVRQTVKLFDKSNALIGFFPASVGSEEKPSPSGTLKVTEIDPNPTYRYNPAYHFKGVHSRKPFKIMPGPNNPVGTMWINLSADGYGIHGTPSPQNISKGQSHGCVRLTNWDAERVAASVAKGTPVVFTEGVYPTAAR
;
A
#
# COMPACT_ATOMS: atom_id res chain seq x y z
N MET A 1 25.07 40.95 -75.02
CA MET A 1 24.11 40.94 -73.90
C MET A 1 24.28 39.62 -73.19
N PRO A 2 24.82 39.58 -71.95
CA PRO A 2 24.98 38.30 -71.19
C PRO A 2 23.78 38.03 -70.33
N ALA A 3 23.31 36.77 -70.40
CA ALA A 3 22.22 36.25 -69.59
C ALA A 3 22.66 35.97 -68.16
N MET A 4 21.96 36.56 -67.20
CA MET A 4 22.16 36.40 -65.77
C MET A 4 21.48 35.16 -65.30
N LYS A 5 22.25 34.15 -64.83
CA LYS A 5 21.72 32.95 -64.21
C LYS A 5 21.48 33.25 -62.75
N ILE A 6 20.18 33.24 -62.35
CA ILE A 6 19.76 33.34 -60.96
C ILE A 6 19.82 31.91 -60.38
N ALA A 7 20.71 31.69 -59.41
CA ALA A 7 20.78 30.45 -58.65
C ALA A 7 19.85 30.61 -57.45
N LEU A 8 18.79 29.78 -57.44
CA LEU A 8 17.82 29.65 -56.33
C LEU A 8 18.42 28.71 -55.26
N ALA A 9 18.91 29.28 -54.15
CA ALA A 9 19.34 28.51 -53.00
C ALA A 9 18.11 28.08 -52.19
N VAL A 10 17.79 26.77 -52.25
CA VAL A 10 16.78 26.18 -51.38
C VAL A 10 17.41 25.85 -50.02
N ALA A 11 17.11 26.66 -49.03
CA ALA A 11 17.51 26.38 -47.65
C ALA A 11 16.57 25.31 -47.06
N PHE A 12 17.10 24.11 -46.86
CA PHE A 12 16.43 23.05 -46.09
C PHE A 12 16.51 23.42 -44.60
N PHE A 13 15.42 23.94 -44.04
CA PHE A 13 15.27 24.04 -42.61
C PHE A 13 14.87 22.65 -42.09
N ALA A 14 15.85 21.95 -41.53
CA ALA A 14 15.56 20.72 -40.74
C ALA A 14 14.86 21.15 -39.45
N LEU A 15 13.55 20.95 -39.42
CA LEU A 15 12.73 21.09 -38.21
C LEU A 15 13.10 19.92 -37.29
N VAL A 16 14.05 20.14 -36.37
CA VAL A 16 14.27 19.20 -35.26
C VAL A 16 13.08 19.38 -34.31
N ALA A 17 12.07 18.56 -34.51
CA ALA A 17 11.01 18.39 -33.52
C ALA A 17 11.64 17.73 -32.29
N THR A 18 12.07 18.54 -31.32
CA THR A 18 12.30 18.08 -29.95
C THR A 18 10.95 17.66 -29.41
N ALA A 19 10.61 16.36 -29.55
CA ALA A 19 9.59 15.74 -28.75
C ALA A 19 10.04 15.95 -27.30
N ALA A 20 9.44 16.90 -26.60
CA ALA A 20 9.46 16.94 -25.15
C ALA A 20 8.79 15.62 -24.72
N LEU A 21 9.59 14.58 -24.47
CA LEU A 21 9.10 13.43 -23.70
C LEU A 21 8.56 14.05 -22.42
N ALA A 22 7.24 14.00 -22.23
CA ALA A 22 6.68 14.10 -20.91
C ALA A 22 7.51 13.15 -20.07
N ALA A 23 8.21 13.69 -19.04
CA ALA A 23 9.07 12.89 -18.18
C ALA A 23 8.18 11.85 -17.50
N GLY A 24 7.99 10.73 -18.18
CA GLY A 24 7.29 9.57 -17.71
C GLY A 24 8.01 9.06 -16.48
N MET A 25 7.31 8.33 -15.64
CA MET A 25 7.89 7.61 -14.51
C MET A 25 8.83 6.53 -15.09
N ASP A 26 10.10 6.90 -15.32
CA ASP A 26 11.10 6.08 -15.98
C ASP A 26 11.86 5.24 -14.96
N THR A 27 12.11 3.98 -15.28
CA THR A 27 12.83 3.03 -14.42
C THR A 27 14.25 3.49 -14.10
N ALA A 28 14.96 4.08 -15.08
CA ALA A 28 16.30 4.63 -14.88
C ALA A 28 16.28 5.84 -13.93
N ALA A 29 15.27 6.71 -14.08
CA ALA A 29 15.07 7.84 -13.17
C ALA A 29 14.75 7.36 -11.74
N ILE A 30 13.93 6.30 -11.57
CA ILE A 30 13.65 5.71 -10.26
C ILE A 30 14.92 5.10 -9.66
N ALA A 31 15.68 4.33 -10.45
CA ALA A 31 16.88 3.65 -9.96
C ALA A 31 18.00 4.63 -9.52
N SER A 32 18.12 5.79 -10.17
CA SER A 32 19.12 6.80 -9.85
C SER A 32 18.64 7.92 -8.92
N ALA A 33 17.35 7.95 -8.58
CA ALA A 33 16.78 9.04 -7.78
C ALA A 33 17.34 9.05 -6.35
N GLU A 34 17.74 10.24 -5.91
CA GLU A 34 18.15 10.48 -4.52
C GLU A 34 17.02 11.23 -3.80
N PRO A 35 16.45 10.68 -2.70
CA PRO A 35 15.39 11.34 -1.97
C PRO A 35 15.95 12.56 -1.23
N SER A 36 15.49 13.71 -1.65
CA SER A 36 15.76 15.00 -1.01
C SER A 36 14.45 15.77 -0.88
N LYS A 37 14.43 16.81 -0.07
CA LYS A 37 13.25 17.68 0.10
C LYS A 37 12.71 18.23 -1.23
N LYS A 38 13.59 18.47 -2.23
CA LYS A 38 13.19 18.93 -3.57
C LYS A 38 12.72 17.81 -4.48
N ALA A 39 13.23 16.58 -4.28
CA ALA A 39 12.90 15.42 -5.11
C ALA A 39 11.64 14.69 -4.63
N LEU A 40 11.24 14.88 -3.37
CA LEU A 40 10.05 14.29 -2.77
C LEU A 40 8.86 15.26 -2.81
N SER A 41 7.65 14.73 -2.99
CA SER A 41 6.41 15.51 -2.98
C SER A 41 5.32 14.76 -2.24
N LYS A 42 4.52 15.49 -1.43
CA LYS A 42 3.34 14.92 -0.74
C LYS A 42 2.18 14.66 -1.69
N GLU A 43 2.09 15.40 -2.78
CA GLU A 43 0.91 15.41 -3.67
C GLU A 43 1.17 14.72 -5.01
N LYS A 44 2.41 14.78 -5.49
CA LYS A 44 2.81 14.25 -6.81
C LYS A 44 3.65 13.00 -6.66
N SER A 45 3.39 12.01 -7.50
CA SER A 45 4.27 10.86 -7.67
C SER A 45 5.62 11.31 -8.24
N THR A 46 6.72 10.88 -7.61
CA THR A 46 8.09 11.20 -8.04
C THR A 46 8.96 9.96 -8.07
N PRO A 47 9.98 9.89 -8.93
CA PRO A 47 10.94 8.77 -8.94
C PRO A 47 11.58 8.51 -7.58
N ALA A 48 11.97 9.58 -6.87
CA ALA A 48 12.55 9.49 -5.52
C ALA A 48 11.54 8.93 -4.50
N GLY A 49 10.26 9.32 -4.60
CA GLY A 49 9.18 8.79 -3.76
C GLY A 49 8.98 7.29 -3.99
N VAL A 50 8.94 6.84 -5.25
CA VAL A 50 8.83 5.40 -5.58
C VAL A 50 10.01 4.63 -4.99
N ARG A 51 11.25 5.07 -5.25
CA ARG A 51 12.45 4.40 -4.75
C ARG A 51 12.44 4.28 -3.22
N LEU A 52 12.12 5.37 -2.52
CA LEU A 52 12.03 5.38 -1.07
C LEU A 52 10.96 4.43 -0.54
N GLN A 53 9.75 4.47 -1.11
CA GLN A 53 8.65 3.61 -0.69
C GLN A 53 8.96 2.13 -0.91
N VAL A 54 9.57 1.76 -2.03
CA VAL A 54 9.99 0.38 -2.31
C VAL A 54 11.01 -0.12 -1.29
N GLN A 55 12.02 0.69 -0.95
CA GLN A 55 13.03 0.28 0.04
C GLN A 55 12.45 0.15 1.45
N LEU A 56 11.52 1.02 1.84
CA LEU A 56 10.79 0.92 3.11
C LEU A 56 9.90 -0.33 3.13
N ASP A 57 9.17 -0.61 2.07
CA ASP A 57 8.29 -1.78 1.96
C ASP A 57 9.07 -3.09 2.08
N ARG A 58 10.22 -3.20 1.39
CA ARG A 58 11.13 -4.35 1.48
C ARG A 58 11.72 -4.55 2.87
N ALA A 59 11.95 -3.46 3.58
CA ALA A 59 12.44 -3.51 4.96
C ALA A 59 11.34 -3.85 5.98
N HIS A 60 10.11 -4.14 5.54
CA HIS A 60 8.90 -4.35 6.35
C HIS A 60 8.40 -3.11 7.11
N PHE A 61 8.77 -1.93 6.63
CA PHE A 61 8.23 -0.65 7.08
C PHE A 61 7.31 -0.12 5.98
N SER A 62 6.10 -0.69 5.92
CA SER A 62 5.16 -0.42 4.85
C SER A 62 4.78 1.06 4.75
N PRO A 63 4.84 1.68 3.55
CA PRO A 63 4.25 2.98 3.32
C PRO A 63 2.74 2.91 3.05
N GLY A 64 2.11 1.72 3.14
CA GLY A 64 0.83 1.41 2.55
C GLY A 64 0.95 1.18 1.05
N GLU A 65 0.12 1.84 0.27
CA GLU A 65 0.17 1.77 -1.19
C GLU A 65 1.40 2.52 -1.73
N ILE A 66 2.19 1.87 -2.59
CA ILE A 66 3.33 2.50 -3.28
C ILE A 66 2.77 3.33 -4.44
N ASP A 67 2.76 4.65 -4.28
CA ASP A 67 2.20 5.62 -5.21
C ASP A 67 3.22 6.70 -5.66
N GLY A 68 4.44 6.64 -5.13
CA GLY A 68 5.51 7.60 -5.38
C GLY A 68 5.35 8.93 -4.66
N LYS A 69 4.38 9.08 -3.75
CA LYS A 69 4.15 10.30 -2.98
C LYS A 69 4.75 10.16 -1.58
N PHE A 70 5.44 11.17 -1.13
CA PHE A 70 5.96 11.23 0.24
C PHE A 70 4.90 11.79 1.20
N GLY A 71 3.74 11.12 1.24
CA GLY A 71 2.62 11.45 2.12
C GLY A 71 2.83 11.01 3.56
N GLU A 72 1.79 11.17 4.38
CA GLU A 72 1.85 10.89 5.83
C GLU A 72 2.25 9.43 6.13
N ASN A 73 1.73 8.45 5.40
CA ASN A 73 2.06 7.05 5.64
C ASN A 73 3.54 6.76 5.34
N ALA A 74 4.09 7.30 4.25
CA ALA A 74 5.51 7.16 3.94
C ALA A 74 6.41 7.85 4.99
N GLN A 75 5.99 9.00 5.54
CA GLN A 75 6.69 9.68 6.63
C GLN A 75 6.65 8.85 7.93
N LYS A 76 5.51 8.27 8.28
CA LYS A 76 5.38 7.36 9.43
C LYS A 76 6.27 6.14 9.28
N ALA A 77 6.31 5.53 8.09
CA ALA A 77 7.17 4.38 7.78
C ALA A 77 8.66 4.74 7.90
N LEU A 78 9.06 5.90 7.36
CA LEU A 78 10.43 6.41 7.47
C LEU A 78 10.86 6.59 8.93
N ARG A 79 10.00 7.23 9.76
CA ARG A 79 10.26 7.37 11.20
C ARG A 79 10.42 6.03 11.91
N ALA A 80 9.52 5.10 11.64
CA ALA A 80 9.57 3.78 12.25
C ALA A 80 10.82 3.01 11.84
N TYR A 81 11.24 3.15 10.58
CA TYR A 81 12.51 2.58 10.10
C TYR A 81 13.72 3.18 10.83
N ALA A 82 13.76 4.51 10.97
CA ALA A 82 14.83 5.19 11.72
C ALA A 82 14.85 4.74 13.20
N GLU A 83 13.67 4.67 13.85
CA GLU A 83 13.52 4.15 15.22
C GLU A 83 14.10 2.73 15.36
N ALA A 84 13.74 1.82 14.44
CA ALA A 84 14.20 0.44 14.46
C ALA A 84 15.73 0.30 14.24
N ARG A 85 16.35 1.28 13.61
CA ARG A 85 17.81 1.33 13.36
C ARG A 85 18.57 2.22 14.35
N GLN A 86 17.88 2.77 15.37
CA GLN A 86 18.44 3.71 16.34
C GLN A 86 19.08 4.95 15.68
N LEU A 87 18.49 5.37 14.55
CA LEU A 87 18.84 6.58 13.82
C LEU A 87 17.96 7.75 14.25
N PRO A 88 18.40 9.00 14.06
CA PRO A 88 17.55 10.15 14.35
C PRO A 88 16.22 10.10 13.59
N ALA A 89 15.11 10.06 14.33
CA ALA A 89 13.78 10.06 13.73
C ALA A 89 13.42 11.45 13.20
N SER A 90 13.06 11.54 11.93
CA SER A 90 12.72 12.77 11.24
C SER A 90 11.56 12.54 10.27
N ASP A 91 10.84 13.62 9.92
CA ASP A 91 9.88 13.62 8.79
C ASP A 91 10.57 13.84 7.44
N GLU A 92 11.86 14.12 7.46
CA GLU A 92 12.70 14.28 6.27
C GLU A 92 13.68 13.10 6.18
N VAL A 93 14.07 12.72 4.98
CA VAL A 93 15.07 11.67 4.77
C VAL A 93 16.45 12.27 5.11
N THR A 94 17.06 11.76 6.18
CA THR A 94 18.44 12.12 6.52
C THR A 94 19.44 11.25 5.75
N ASP A 95 20.68 11.72 5.64
CA ASP A 95 21.74 10.98 4.93
C ASP A 95 22.00 9.62 5.58
N GLU A 96 21.92 9.53 6.92
CA GLU A 96 22.11 8.28 7.67
C GLU A 96 21.00 7.28 7.37
N VAL A 97 19.75 7.73 7.38
CA VAL A 97 18.58 6.87 7.07
C VAL A 97 18.64 6.43 5.62
N TRP A 98 18.96 7.34 4.70
CA TRP A 98 19.09 7.00 3.29
C TRP A 98 20.21 5.97 3.04
N LYS A 99 21.39 6.19 3.62
CA LYS A 99 22.51 5.25 3.54
C LYS A 99 22.13 3.86 4.10
N ALA A 100 21.37 3.81 5.18
CA ALA A 100 20.89 2.54 5.75
C ALA A 100 19.91 1.83 4.82
N LEU A 101 18.99 2.56 4.16
CA LEU A 101 18.07 2.01 3.17
C LEU A 101 18.80 1.52 1.91
N GLN A 102 19.85 2.20 1.47
CA GLN A 102 20.68 1.80 0.32
C GLN A 102 21.48 0.51 0.54
N ALA A 103 21.53 -0.03 1.76
CA ALA A 103 22.11 -1.36 2.01
C ALA A 103 21.38 -2.47 1.21
N ASP A 104 20.10 -2.28 0.89
CA ASP A 104 19.41 -3.08 -0.12
C ASP A 104 19.70 -2.50 -1.53
N ALA A 105 20.73 -3.08 -2.18
CA ALA A 105 21.19 -2.64 -3.50
C ALA A 105 20.34 -3.14 -4.67
N ARG A 106 19.27 -3.90 -4.43
CA ARG A 106 18.40 -4.43 -5.49
C ARG A 106 17.72 -3.28 -6.25
N PRO A 107 17.53 -3.39 -7.58
CA PRO A 107 16.77 -2.41 -8.34
C PRO A 107 15.37 -2.20 -7.73
N PRO A 108 14.85 -0.97 -7.68
CA PRO A 108 13.51 -0.68 -7.14
C PRO A 108 12.39 -1.13 -8.07
N THR A 109 12.68 -1.43 -9.33
CA THR A 109 11.74 -1.91 -10.34
C THR A 109 12.26 -3.16 -11.02
N THR A 110 11.32 -4.00 -11.48
CA THR A 110 11.60 -5.21 -12.24
C THR A 110 10.59 -5.38 -13.37
N THR A 111 10.82 -6.36 -14.25
CA THR A 111 9.84 -6.74 -15.26
C THR A 111 9.06 -7.96 -14.83
N TYR A 112 7.79 -7.99 -15.17
CA TYR A 112 6.88 -9.10 -14.90
C TYR A 112 6.14 -9.50 -16.19
N ALA A 113 6.15 -10.78 -16.52
CA ALA A 113 5.32 -11.32 -17.61
C ALA A 113 3.95 -11.67 -17.04
N ILE A 114 2.90 -11.00 -17.51
CA ILE A 114 1.52 -11.27 -17.12
C ILE A 114 1.21 -12.75 -17.40
N THR A 115 0.67 -13.46 -16.41
CA THR A 115 0.31 -14.87 -16.55
C THR A 115 -1.16 -15.04 -16.92
N ASP A 116 -1.54 -16.22 -17.43
CA ASP A 116 -2.94 -16.56 -17.64
C ASP A 116 -3.77 -16.42 -16.37
N LYS A 117 -3.19 -16.68 -15.20
CA LYS A 117 -3.85 -16.54 -13.89
C LYS A 117 -4.19 -15.08 -13.58
N ASP A 118 -3.33 -14.14 -13.92
CA ASP A 118 -3.54 -12.70 -13.63
C ASP A 118 -4.70 -12.12 -14.46
N ILE A 119 -5.08 -12.76 -15.55
CA ILE A 119 -6.16 -12.32 -16.44
C ILE A 119 -7.39 -13.25 -16.44
N ALA A 120 -7.34 -14.34 -15.67
CA ALA A 120 -8.40 -15.35 -15.69
C ALA A 120 -9.74 -14.87 -15.11
N GLY A 121 -9.73 -13.91 -14.20
CA GLY A 121 -10.94 -13.43 -13.52
C GLY A 121 -11.65 -14.55 -12.72
N PRO A 122 -12.99 -14.52 -12.61
CA PRO A 122 -13.88 -13.48 -13.12
C PRO A 122 -13.69 -12.15 -12.42
N PHE A 123 -13.61 -11.07 -13.21
CA PHE A 123 -13.56 -9.71 -12.68
C PHE A 123 -14.96 -9.16 -12.45
N LEU A 124 -15.14 -8.42 -11.37
CA LEU A 124 -16.38 -7.71 -11.09
C LEU A 124 -16.50 -6.51 -12.03
N ARG A 125 -17.63 -6.38 -12.69
CA ARG A 125 -17.87 -5.19 -13.53
C ARG A 125 -17.77 -3.88 -12.75
N LYS A 126 -18.17 -3.91 -11.49
CA LYS A 126 -18.15 -2.79 -10.56
C LYS A 126 -18.37 -3.32 -9.14
N LEU A 127 -17.61 -2.82 -8.18
CA LEU A 127 -17.87 -3.06 -6.76
C LEU A 127 -19.12 -2.26 -6.34
N PRO A 128 -20.15 -2.90 -5.74
CA PRO A 128 -21.31 -2.19 -5.22
C PRO A 128 -20.92 -1.18 -4.13
N ALA A 129 -21.54 0.00 -4.18
CA ALA A 129 -21.29 1.04 -3.17
C ALA A 129 -21.88 0.70 -1.80
N ARG A 130 -23.00 -0.04 -1.77
CA ARG A 130 -23.63 -0.45 -0.52
C ARG A 130 -23.25 -1.89 -0.18
N MET A 131 -22.95 -2.11 1.09
CA MET A 131 -22.56 -3.42 1.60
C MET A 131 -23.64 -4.49 1.39
N GLU A 132 -24.92 -4.11 1.53
CA GLU A 132 -26.03 -5.04 1.33
C GLU A 132 -26.13 -5.60 -0.08
N ASP A 133 -25.66 -4.83 -1.07
CA ASP A 133 -25.71 -5.25 -2.49
C ASP A 133 -24.59 -6.26 -2.82
N MET A 134 -23.61 -6.41 -1.92
CA MET A 134 -22.52 -7.37 -2.08
C MET A 134 -22.90 -8.80 -1.67
N LYS A 135 -23.99 -8.98 -0.92
CA LYS A 135 -24.41 -10.29 -0.38
C LYS A 135 -24.71 -11.34 -1.45
N ASP A 136 -25.16 -10.90 -2.63
CA ASP A 136 -25.59 -11.75 -3.73
C ASP A 136 -24.45 -12.03 -4.74
N ILE A 137 -23.24 -11.49 -4.47
CA ILE A 137 -22.05 -11.70 -5.31
C ILE A 137 -21.34 -12.98 -4.85
N PRO A 138 -21.13 -13.97 -5.73
CA PRO A 138 -20.59 -15.28 -5.34
C PRO A 138 -19.09 -15.23 -4.93
N LYS A 139 -18.36 -14.21 -5.34
CA LYS A 139 -16.95 -13.96 -4.96
C LYS A 139 -16.64 -12.48 -5.13
N LEU A 140 -16.10 -11.84 -4.10
CA LEU A 140 -15.66 -10.43 -4.16
C LEU A 140 -14.24 -10.35 -4.76
N GLY A 141 -14.11 -10.80 -6.04
CA GLY A 141 -12.88 -10.72 -6.81
C GLY A 141 -12.49 -9.29 -7.17
N TYR A 142 -11.35 -9.14 -7.82
CA TYR A 142 -10.91 -7.86 -8.40
C TYR A 142 -11.88 -7.35 -9.46
N THR A 143 -11.83 -6.05 -9.76
CA THR A 143 -12.63 -5.43 -10.83
C THR A 143 -11.91 -5.44 -12.18
N SER A 144 -10.60 -5.68 -12.16
CA SER A 144 -9.76 -5.78 -13.37
C SER A 144 -8.44 -6.49 -13.08
N ALA A 145 -7.79 -6.99 -14.13
CA ALA A 145 -6.41 -7.50 -14.02
C ALA A 145 -5.42 -6.41 -13.56
N ARG A 146 -5.68 -5.14 -13.92
CA ARG A 146 -4.85 -4.02 -13.47
C ARG A 146 -4.92 -3.83 -11.95
N GLU A 147 -6.10 -3.93 -11.34
CA GLU A 147 -6.28 -3.89 -9.88
C GLU A 147 -5.54 -5.07 -9.23
N GLU A 148 -5.71 -6.29 -9.76
CA GLU A 148 -5.02 -7.48 -9.25
C GLU A 148 -3.50 -7.34 -9.30
N LEU A 149 -2.96 -6.87 -10.43
CA LEU A 149 -1.54 -6.63 -10.59
C LEU A 149 -1.02 -5.50 -9.70
N ALA A 150 -1.80 -4.43 -9.53
CA ALA A 150 -1.43 -3.34 -8.63
C ALA A 150 -1.32 -3.82 -7.17
N GLU A 151 -2.31 -4.55 -6.65
CA GLU A 151 -2.24 -5.12 -5.31
C GLU A 151 -1.11 -6.15 -5.15
N LYS A 152 -0.91 -7.01 -6.15
CA LYS A 152 0.16 -8.02 -6.17
C LYS A 152 1.55 -7.42 -5.96
N PHE A 153 1.79 -6.22 -6.47
CA PHE A 153 3.05 -5.49 -6.34
C PHE A 153 2.95 -4.30 -5.40
N HIS A 154 1.94 -4.23 -4.53
CA HIS A 154 1.70 -3.18 -3.52
C HIS A 154 1.62 -1.76 -4.10
N MET A 155 1.29 -1.63 -5.38
CA MET A 155 1.27 -0.37 -6.13
C MET A 155 -0.12 0.24 -6.18
N SER A 156 -0.17 1.56 -6.37
CA SER A 156 -1.39 2.16 -6.90
C SER A 156 -1.59 1.80 -8.37
N GLU A 157 -2.85 1.65 -8.81
CA GLU A 157 -3.16 1.45 -10.23
C GLU A 157 -2.62 2.60 -11.10
N GLN A 158 -2.58 3.82 -10.53
CA GLN A 158 -2.05 5.00 -11.22
C GLN A 158 -0.54 4.86 -11.47
N LEU A 159 0.23 4.40 -10.47
CA LEU A 159 1.67 4.18 -10.65
C LEU A 159 1.92 3.03 -11.62
N LEU A 160 1.19 1.93 -11.51
CA LEU A 160 1.30 0.81 -12.44
C LEU A 160 1.06 1.27 -13.89
N THR A 161 0.03 2.09 -14.13
CA THR A 161 -0.27 2.66 -15.45
C THR A 161 0.83 3.63 -15.92
N ALA A 162 1.35 4.47 -15.02
CA ALA A 162 2.41 5.43 -15.35
C ALA A 162 3.72 4.75 -15.75
N LEU A 163 4.05 3.61 -15.14
CA LEU A 163 5.21 2.78 -15.52
C LEU A 163 5.01 2.03 -16.83
N ASN A 164 3.77 1.87 -17.30
CA ASN A 164 3.40 1.05 -18.45
C ASN A 164 2.47 1.81 -19.41
N PRO A 165 2.92 2.93 -20.00
CA PRO A 165 2.07 3.73 -20.88
C PRO A 165 1.59 2.91 -22.08
N GLY A 166 0.29 2.98 -22.37
CA GLY A 166 -0.35 2.27 -23.49
C GLY A 166 -0.60 0.77 -23.27
N ARG A 167 -0.32 0.22 -22.07
CA ARG A 167 -0.64 -1.18 -21.74
C ARG A 167 -2.05 -1.29 -21.16
N HIS A 168 -2.73 -2.40 -21.48
CA HIS A 168 -4.11 -2.68 -21.02
C HIS A 168 -4.16 -3.71 -19.90
N PHE A 169 -3.06 -4.45 -19.65
CA PHE A 169 -2.93 -5.49 -18.62
C PHE A 169 -3.84 -6.71 -18.80
N ASP A 170 -4.33 -6.93 -19.99
CA ASP A 170 -5.34 -7.95 -20.35
C ASP A 170 -4.79 -9.10 -21.21
N ARG A 171 -3.47 -9.19 -21.38
CA ARG A 171 -2.82 -10.19 -22.24
C ARG A 171 -1.75 -10.97 -21.50
N ALA A 172 -1.93 -12.29 -21.42
CA ALA A 172 -0.89 -13.18 -20.93
C ALA A 172 0.34 -13.13 -21.86
N GLY A 173 1.54 -13.22 -21.25
CA GLY A 173 2.82 -13.09 -21.94
C GLY A 173 3.27 -11.65 -22.19
N GLU A 174 2.40 -10.64 -22.01
CA GLU A 174 2.82 -9.24 -22.07
C GLU A 174 3.74 -8.91 -20.89
N THR A 175 4.89 -8.30 -21.20
CA THR A 175 5.85 -7.88 -20.19
C THR A 175 5.53 -6.44 -19.74
N ILE A 176 5.40 -6.25 -18.45
CA ILE A 176 5.16 -4.95 -17.80
C ILE A 176 6.26 -4.62 -16.81
N THR A 177 6.42 -3.34 -16.51
CA THR A 177 7.28 -2.85 -15.44
C THR A 177 6.49 -2.74 -14.15
N VAL A 178 7.01 -3.30 -13.08
CA VAL A 178 6.44 -3.24 -11.74
C VAL A 178 7.50 -2.81 -10.73
N VAL A 179 7.10 -2.38 -9.55
CA VAL A 179 8.06 -2.22 -8.45
C VAL A 179 8.45 -3.59 -7.92
N ASP A 180 9.69 -3.71 -7.47
CA ASP A 180 10.19 -4.94 -6.83
C ASP A 180 10.05 -4.82 -5.31
N THR A 181 8.97 -5.39 -4.77
CA THR A 181 8.72 -5.44 -3.31
C THR A 181 9.46 -6.58 -2.62
N GLY A 182 10.27 -7.34 -3.37
CA GLY A 182 10.86 -8.59 -2.92
C GLY A 182 9.85 -9.75 -2.94
N GLU A 183 10.33 -10.97 -3.09
CA GLU A 183 9.47 -12.15 -3.04
C GLU A 183 8.99 -12.36 -1.60
N GLY A 184 7.77 -11.93 -1.30
CA GLY A 184 6.88 -12.39 -0.23
C GLY A 184 7.44 -12.67 1.16
N ALA A 185 8.68 -12.23 1.47
CA ALA A 185 9.23 -12.43 2.80
C ALA A 185 8.35 -11.70 3.83
N ALA A 186 7.68 -12.45 4.68
CA ALA A 186 7.05 -11.87 5.85
C ALA A 186 8.13 -11.38 6.82
N PRO A 187 7.82 -10.36 7.66
CA PRO A 187 8.67 -10.05 8.82
C PRO A 187 8.95 -11.31 9.65
N ALA A 188 9.99 -11.27 10.44
CA ALA A 188 10.25 -12.33 11.40
C ALA A 188 9.06 -12.50 12.36
N ARG A 189 9.01 -13.62 13.10
CA ARG A 189 7.95 -13.86 14.07
C ARG A 189 7.88 -12.74 15.10
N ALA A 190 6.68 -12.19 15.26
CA ALA A 190 6.37 -11.19 16.27
C ALA A 190 5.96 -11.86 17.59
N ASP A 191 6.52 -11.40 18.68
CA ASP A 191 6.13 -11.78 20.03
C ASP A 191 5.11 -10.80 20.63
N ARG A 192 4.96 -9.60 20.03
CA ARG A 192 3.98 -8.59 20.41
C ARG A 192 3.59 -7.72 19.21
N VAL A 193 2.30 -7.42 19.12
CA VAL A 193 1.75 -6.39 18.23
C VAL A 193 1.39 -5.17 19.06
N GLU A 194 1.71 -3.97 18.58
CA GLU A 194 1.28 -2.71 19.16
C GLU A 194 0.44 -1.92 18.15
N ILE A 195 -0.71 -1.44 18.59
CA ILE A 195 -1.64 -0.65 17.77
C ILE A 195 -1.77 0.71 18.39
N ASP A 196 -1.21 1.72 17.74
CA ASP A 196 -1.34 3.11 18.14
C ASP A 196 -2.60 3.72 17.52
N LYS A 197 -3.60 3.95 18.35
CA LYS A 197 -4.91 4.48 17.92
C LYS A 197 -4.83 5.94 17.44
N VAL A 198 -3.92 6.71 17.99
CA VAL A 198 -3.74 8.12 17.64
C VAL A 198 -2.93 8.28 16.36
N ARG A 199 -1.81 7.55 16.26
CA ARG A 199 -0.97 7.60 15.06
C ARG A 199 -1.49 6.75 13.92
N GLN A 200 -2.53 5.93 14.17
CA GLN A 200 -3.11 5.04 13.16
C GLN A 200 -2.05 4.09 12.57
N THR A 201 -1.40 3.31 13.44
CA THR A 201 -0.30 2.43 13.05
C THR A 201 -0.34 1.09 13.77
N VAL A 202 0.25 0.07 13.12
CA VAL A 202 0.53 -1.25 13.69
C VAL A 202 2.04 -1.47 13.66
N LYS A 203 2.62 -1.85 14.79
CA LYS A 203 4.04 -2.19 14.96
C LYS A 203 4.19 -3.63 15.42
N LEU A 204 5.17 -4.33 14.87
CA LEU A 204 5.54 -5.69 15.28
C LEU A 204 6.86 -5.66 16.03
N PHE A 205 6.91 -6.33 17.17
CA PHE A 205 8.10 -6.46 18.00
C PHE A 205 8.46 -7.92 18.20
N ASP A 206 9.73 -8.24 18.14
CA ASP A 206 10.26 -9.56 18.48
C ASP A 206 10.43 -9.74 20.00
N LYS A 207 10.91 -10.93 20.40
CA LYS A 207 11.18 -11.28 21.82
C LYS A 207 12.22 -10.38 22.50
N SER A 208 13.10 -9.74 21.74
CA SER A 208 14.10 -8.79 22.25
C SER A 208 13.56 -7.37 22.35
N ASN A 209 12.26 -7.18 22.02
CA ASN A 209 11.59 -5.89 21.88
C ASN A 209 12.16 -5.02 20.75
N ALA A 210 12.83 -5.63 19.76
CA ALA A 210 13.21 -4.93 18.55
C ALA A 210 11.99 -4.73 17.63
N LEU A 211 11.87 -3.54 17.04
CA LEU A 211 10.84 -3.22 16.05
C LEU A 211 11.21 -3.88 14.71
N ILE A 212 10.42 -4.88 14.31
CA ILE A 212 10.67 -5.72 13.13
C ILE A 212 9.70 -5.47 11.98
N GLY A 213 8.64 -4.71 12.21
CA GLY A 213 7.66 -4.37 11.18
C GLY A 213 6.80 -3.18 11.57
N PHE A 214 6.42 -2.40 10.56
CA PHE A 214 5.55 -1.23 10.68
C PHE A 214 4.55 -1.17 9.55
N PHE A 215 3.30 -0.86 9.86
CA PHE A 215 2.20 -0.78 8.91
C PHE A 215 1.28 0.39 9.25
N PRO A 216 0.96 1.27 8.30
CA PRO A 216 -0.07 2.28 8.48
C PRO A 216 -1.44 1.59 8.58
N ALA A 217 -2.32 2.12 9.41
CA ALA A 217 -3.61 1.50 9.70
C ALA A 217 -4.74 2.54 9.74
N SER A 218 -5.99 2.08 9.61
CA SER A 218 -7.16 2.85 10.04
C SER A 218 -7.74 2.16 11.28
N VAL A 219 -7.77 2.87 12.41
CA VAL A 219 -8.07 2.30 13.73
C VAL A 219 -9.25 3.03 14.34
N GLY A 220 -10.36 2.33 14.53
CA GLY A 220 -11.55 2.83 15.24
C GLY A 220 -12.18 4.10 14.67
N SER A 221 -13.23 4.53 15.32
CA SER A 221 -13.91 5.81 15.09
C SER A 221 -14.43 6.34 16.41
N GLU A 222 -14.89 7.59 16.44
CA GLU A 222 -15.59 8.16 17.61
C GLU A 222 -16.89 7.39 17.90
N GLU A 223 -17.60 6.92 16.86
CA GLU A 223 -18.86 6.18 16.98
C GLU A 223 -18.63 4.74 17.51
N LYS A 224 -17.54 4.10 17.11
CA LYS A 224 -17.13 2.78 17.58
C LYS A 224 -15.61 2.75 17.80
N PRO A 225 -15.15 3.12 19.00
CA PRO A 225 -13.73 3.12 19.31
C PRO A 225 -13.16 1.71 19.29
N SER A 226 -11.89 1.60 18.91
CA SER A 226 -11.15 0.34 19.08
C SER A 226 -10.96 0.03 20.57
N PRO A 227 -10.73 -1.25 20.92
CA PRO A 227 -10.47 -1.64 22.30
C PRO A 227 -9.30 -0.88 22.92
N SER A 228 -9.19 -0.96 24.24
CA SER A 228 -8.03 -0.49 25.00
C SER A 228 -7.41 -1.65 25.75
N GLY A 229 -6.16 -1.51 26.17
CA GLY A 229 -5.43 -2.54 26.90
C GLY A 229 -4.85 -3.63 26.00
N THR A 230 -4.72 -4.84 26.51
CA THR A 230 -4.08 -5.95 25.82
C THR A 230 -5.08 -7.03 25.47
N LEU A 231 -5.21 -7.33 24.20
CA LEU A 231 -5.91 -8.49 23.66
C LEU A 231 -4.91 -9.56 23.21
N LYS A 232 -5.42 -10.67 22.69
CA LYS A 232 -4.61 -11.76 22.12
C LYS A 232 -5.19 -12.18 20.77
N VAL A 233 -4.31 -12.57 19.85
CA VAL A 233 -4.73 -13.26 18.63
C VAL A 233 -5.37 -14.59 19.02
N THR A 234 -6.57 -14.86 18.52
CA THR A 234 -7.30 -16.12 18.79
C THR A 234 -7.35 -17.04 17.59
N GLU A 235 -7.43 -16.47 16.39
CA GLU A 235 -7.56 -17.20 15.14
C GLU A 235 -7.04 -16.32 13.97
N ILE A 236 -6.56 -16.95 12.91
CA ILE A 236 -6.17 -16.31 11.64
C ILE A 236 -6.98 -16.99 10.55
N ASP A 237 -7.81 -16.21 9.85
CA ASP A 237 -8.71 -16.71 8.80
C ASP A 237 -8.31 -16.06 7.45
N PRO A 238 -7.65 -16.82 6.57
CA PRO A 238 -7.38 -16.37 5.20
C PRO A 238 -8.66 -16.47 4.35
N ASN A 239 -8.88 -15.47 3.52
CA ASN A 239 -10.05 -15.34 2.66
C ASN A 239 -11.39 -15.41 3.45
N PRO A 240 -11.61 -14.53 4.42
CA PRO A 240 -12.74 -14.58 5.32
C PRO A 240 -14.07 -14.30 4.62
N THR A 241 -15.12 -14.98 5.10
CA THR A 241 -16.50 -14.58 4.82
C THR A 241 -16.89 -13.47 5.78
N TYR A 242 -17.22 -12.29 5.28
CA TYR A 242 -17.75 -11.24 6.13
C TYR A 242 -19.18 -11.53 6.57
N ARG A 243 -19.45 -11.42 7.87
CA ARG A 243 -20.77 -11.67 8.49
C ARG A 243 -21.28 -10.38 9.12
N TYR A 244 -22.21 -9.71 8.43
CA TYR A 244 -22.86 -8.54 8.98
C TYR A 244 -23.84 -8.90 10.07
N ASN A 245 -23.73 -8.22 11.22
CA ASN A 245 -24.70 -8.28 12.31
C ASN A 245 -25.36 -6.90 12.47
N PRO A 246 -26.69 -6.77 12.30
CA PRO A 246 -27.39 -5.49 12.42
C PRO A 246 -27.29 -4.87 13.82
N ALA A 247 -26.98 -5.63 14.85
CA ALA A 247 -26.74 -5.11 16.20
C ALA A 247 -25.51 -4.17 16.29
N TYR A 248 -24.63 -4.20 15.29
CA TYR A 248 -23.45 -3.29 15.23
C TYR A 248 -23.78 -1.90 14.73
N HIS A 249 -24.97 -1.67 14.15
CA HIS A 249 -25.45 -0.36 13.69
C HIS A 249 -24.46 0.40 12.80
N PHE A 250 -23.85 -0.29 11.82
CA PHE A 250 -22.86 0.34 10.94
C PHE A 250 -23.50 1.45 10.10
N LYS A 251 -22.90 2.63 10.12
CA LYS A 251 -23.32 3.77 9.31
C LYS A 251 -23.33 3.42 7.82
N GLY A 252 -24.42 3.76 7.14
CA GLY A 252 -24.60 3.47 5.72
C GLY A 252 -25.06 2.05 5.38
N VAL A 253 -25.26 1.16 6.39
CA VAL A 253 -25.88 -0.14 6.22
C VAL A 253 -27.31 -0.09 6.75
N HIS A 254 -28.29 -0.31 5.87
CA HIS A 254 -29.71 -0.18 6.20
C HIS A 254 -30.39 -1.52 6.51
N SER A 255 -29.70 -2.64 6.27
CA SER A 255 -30.24 -3.97 6.53
C SER A 255 -30.48 -4.18 8.02
N ARG A 256 -31.71 -4.58 8.35
CA ARG A 256 -32.11 -5.00 9.72
C ARG A 256 -31.93 -6.51 9.94
N LYS A 257 -31.49 -7.24 8.91
CA LYS A 257 -31.23 -8.68 8.98
C LYS A 257 -29.74 -8.97 8.78
N PRO A 258 -29.20 -9.98 9.45
CA PRO A 258 -27.84 -10.43 9.19
C PRO A 258 -27.70 -10.93 7.74
N PHE A 259 -26.55 -10.75 7.16
CA PHE A 259 -26.20 -11.29 5.85
C PHE A 259 -24.71 -11.62 5.78
N LYS A 260 -24.34 -12.39 4.74
CA LYS A 260 -22.96 -12.78 4.49
C LYS A 260 -22.49 -12.13 3.19
N ILE A 261 -21.22 -11.79 3.15
CA ILE A 261 -20.51 -11.37 1.94
C ILE A 261 -19.38 -12.36 1.70
N MET A 262 -19.33 -12.91 0.51
CA MET A 262 -18.40 -13.98 0.15
C MET A 262 -16.96 -13.49 0.12
N PRO A 263 -15.97 -14.41 0.25
CA PRO A 263 -14.55 -14.06 0.24
C PRO A 263 -14.08 -13.39 -1.06
N GLY A 264 -12.94 -12.71 -0.96
CA GLY A 264 -12.22 -12.12 -2.06
C GLY A 264 -11.50 -10.83 -1.66
N PRO A 265 -10.57 -10.33 -2.49
CA PRO A 265 -9.80 -9.11 -2.18
C PRO A 265 -10.69 -7.88 -1.98
N ASN A 266 -11.82 -7.83 -2.66
CA ASN A 266 -12.81 -6.76 -2.54
C ASN A 266 -13.91 -7.02 -1.48
N ASN A 267 -13.70 -8.01 -0.60
CA ASN A 267 -14.52 -8.18 0.60
C ASN A 267 -14.28 -6.99 1.57
N PRO A 268 -15.29 -6.51 2.32
CA PRO A 268 -15.14 -5.43 3.30
C PRO A 268 -13.98 -5.59 4.29
N VAL A 269 -13.58 -6.83 4.58
CA VAL A 269 -12.44 -7.16 5.45
C VAL A 269 -11.24 -7.72 4.69
N GLY A 270 -11.23 -7.59 3.36
CA GLY A 270 -10.12 -8.00 2.50
C GLY A 270 -9.85 -9.50 2.49
N THR A 271 -8.58 -9.84 2.23
CA THR A 271 -8.11 -11.23 2.07
C THR A 271 -7.73 -11.92 3.39
N MET A 272 -7.65 -11.17 4.51
CA MET A 272 -7.15 -11.68 5.79
C MET A 272 -7.95 -11.11 6.96
N TRP A 273 -8.30 -11.98 7.92
CA TRP A 273 -8.87 -11.62 9.20
C TRP A 273 -8.08 -12.25 10.34
N ILE A 274 -7.52 -11.44 11.22
CA ILE A 274 -6.83 -11.86 12.44
C ILE A 274 -7.76 -11.55 13.60
N ASN A 275 -8.39 -12.57 14.14
CA ASN A 275 -9.38 -12.44 15.21
C ASN A 275 -8.69 -12.16 16.56
N LEU A 276 -9.27 -11.24 17.33
CA LEU A 276 -8.78 -10.85 18.65
C LEU A 276 -9.66 -11.41 19.77
N SER A 277 -9.18 -11.45 20.99
CA SER A 277 -9.87 -11.99 22.15
C SER A 277 -11.07 -11.16 22.64
N ALA A 278 -11.32 -9.98 22.05
CA ALA A 278 -12.56 -9.24 22.23
C ALA A 278 -13.52 -9.55 21.07
N ASP A 279 -14.77 -9.86 21.40
CA ASP A 279 -15.77 -10.27 20.41
C ASP A 279 -16.02 -9.16 19.37
N GLY A 280 -16.00 -9.53 18.09
CA GLY A 280 -16.22 -8.63 16.97
C GLY A 280 -15.07 -7.67 16.66
N TYR A 281 -13.87 -7.86 17.23
CA TYR A 281 -12.69 -7.09 16.92
C TYR A 281 -11.61 -7.93 16.26
N GLY A 282 -10.96 -7.32 15.26
CA GLY A 282 -9.90 -7.98 14.50
C GLY A 282 -8.98 -6.97 13.78
N ILE A 283 -7.89 -7.52 13.23
CA ILE A 283 -7.00 -6.84 12.29
C ILE A 283 -7.29 -7.46 10.92
N HIS A 284 -7.50 -6.64 9.88
CA HIS A 284 -7.95 -7.16 8.59
C HIS A 284 -7.52 -6.30 7.40
N GLY A 285 -7.62 -6.86 6.19
CA GLY A 285 -7.38 -6.17 4.94
C GLY A 285 -8.51 -5.21 4.52
N THR A 286 -8.40 -4.65 3.32
CA THR A 286 -9.39 -3.71 2.77
C THR A 286 -9.42 -3.76 1.24
N PRO A 287 -10.60 -3.54 0.62
CA PRO A 287 -10.72 -3.31 -0.82
C PRO A 287 -10.28 -1.89 -1.25
N SER A 288 -9.82 -1.06 -0.32
CA SER A 288 -9.51 0.35 -0.60
C SER A 288 -8.17 0.74 0.05
N PRO A 289 -7.04 0.20 -0.45
CA PRO A 289 -5.72 0.45 0.12
C PRO A 289 -5.35 1.93 0.16
N GLN A 290 -5.79 2.71 -0.83
CA GLN A 290 -5.55 4.17 -0.92
C GLN A 290 -6.15 4.97 0.25
N ASN A 291 -7.08 4.37 1.02
CA ASN A 291 -7.78 5.04 2.12
C ASN A 291 -7.20 4.72 3.51
N ILE A 292 -6.14 3.92 3.59
CA ILE A 292 -5.48 3.60 4.86
C ILE A 292 -4.92 4.86 5.52
N SER A 293 -5.18 5.03 6.81
CA SER A 293 -4.89 6.22 7.65
C SER A 293 -5.65 7.50 7.24
N LYS A 294 -6.51 7.47 6.22
CA LYS A 294 -7.28 8.63 5.74
C LYS A 294 -8.75 8.60 6.14
N GLY A 295 -9.19 7.53 6.78
CA GLY A 295 -10.56 7.34 7.20
C GLY A 295 -10.65 6.52 8.48
N GLN A 296 -11.77 6.64 9.16
CA GLN A 296 -12.07 5.89 10.38
C GLN A 296 -12.53 4.46 10.02
N SER A 297 -12.28 3.51 10.94
CA SER A 297 -12.84 2.17 10.87
C SER A 297 -14.04 2.04 11.82
N HIS A 298 -14.80 0.94 11.71
CA HIS A 298 -15.89 0.63 12.63
C HIS A 298 -15.39 -0.19 13.85
N GLY A 299 -14.26 0.24 14.44
CA GLY A 299 -13.69 -0.36 15.65
C GLY A 299 -12.55 -1.35 15.40
N CYS A 300 -12.50 -2.00 14.25
CA CYS A 300 -11.42 -2.91 13.87
C CYS A 300 -10.18 -2.15 13.40
N VAL A 301 -9.08 -2.87 13.22
CA VAL A 301 -7.84 -2.35 12.67
C VAL A 301 -7.74 -2.75 11.21
N ARG A 302 -7.80 -1.77 10.32
CA ARG A 302 -7.78 -1.97 8.87
C ARG A 302 -6.40 -1.69 8.32
N LEU A 303 -5.87 -2.63 7.54
CA LEU A 303 -4.61 -2.56 6.81
C LEU A 303 -4.88 -2.72 5.30
N THR A 304 -3.87 -2.54 4.45
CA THR A 304 -3.93 -3.06 3.09
C THR A 304 -4.03 -4.59 3.11
N ASN A 305 -4.46 -5.23 2.02
CA ASN A 305 -4.56 -6.68 1.97
C ASN A 305 -3.17 -7.32 2.20
N TRP A 306 -2.14 -6.86 1.51
CA TRP A 306 -0.77 -7.37 1.64
C TRP A 306 -0.14 -7.13 3.02
N ASP A 307 -0.44 -6.00 3.66
CA ASP A 307 0.04 -5.73 5.02
C ASP A 307 -0.66 -6.62 6.05
N ALA A 308 -1.97 -6.87 5.90
CA ALA A 308 -2.70 -7.79 6.75
C ALA A 308 -2.16 -9.24 6.63
N GLU A 309 -1.80 -9.66 5.42
CA GLU A 309 -1.16 -10.95 5.16
C GLU A 309 0.23 -11.05 5.81
N ARG A 310 1.05 -9.98 5.70
CA ARG A 310 2.37 -9.91 6.37
C ARG A 310 2.24 -9.98 7.89
N VAL A 311 1.30 -9.24 8.47
CA VAL A 311 1.02 -9.31 9.92
C VAL A 311 0.55 -10.71 10.30
N ALA A 312 -0.38 -11.30 9.55
CA ALA A 312 -0.87 -12.66 9.80
C ALA A 312 0.26 -13.71 9.76
N ALA A 313 1.18 -13.59 8.80
CA ALA A 313 2.33 -14.49 8.69
C ALA A 313 3.33 -14.35 9.85
N SER A 314 3.35 -13.20 10.53
CA SER A 314 4.27 -12.89 11.63
C SER A 314 3.72 -13.23 13.01
N VAL A 315 2.42 -13.41 13.18
CA VAL A 315 1.78 -13.67 14.48
C VAL A 315 1.26 -15.11 14.60
N ALA A 316 0.93 -15.52 15.81
CA ALA A 316 0.30 -16.82 16.08
C ALA A 316 -0.81 -16.65 17.12
N LYS A 317 -1.64 -17.67 17.26
CA LYS A 317 -2.60 -17.76 18.37
C LYS A 317 -1.88 -17.54 19.71
N GLY A 318 -2.41 -16.60 20.49
CA GLY A 318 -1.84 -16.21 21.78
C GLY A 318 -0.92 -14.99 21.71
N THR A 319 -0.48 -14.53 20.52
CA THR A 319 0.32 -13.30 20.39
C THR A 319 -0.43 -12.14 21.02
N PRO A 320 0.18 -11.40 21.99
CA PRO A 320 -0.43 -10.23 22.60
C PRO A 320 -0.52 -9.07 21.61
N VAL A 321 -1.66 -8.38 21.65
CA VAL A 321 -1.97 -7.19 20.85
C VAL A 321 -2.30 -6.05 21.81
N VAL A 322 -1.42 -5.08 21.91
CA VAL A 322 -1.49 -3.96 22.84
C VAL A 322 -2.02 -2.73 22.12
N PHE A 323 -3.15 -2.20 22.58
CA PHE A 323 -3.70 -0.95 22.09
C PHE A 323 -3.19 0.21 22.94
N THR A 324 -2.57 1.20 22.29
CA THR A 324 -2.01 2.38 22.91
C THR A 324 -2.75 3.64 22.46
N GLU A 325 -2.84 4.63 23.33
CA GLU A 325 -3.48 5.93 23.03
C GLU A 325 -2.50 6.92 22.40
N GLY A 326 -1.26 6.55 22.16
CA GLY A 326 -0.20 7.40 21.64
C GLY A 326 -0.02 8.70 22.43
N VAL A 327 1.21 9.02 22.82
CA VAL A 327 1.50 10.37 23.32
C VAL A 327 1.88 11.21 22.11
N TYR A 328 1.10 12.24 21.77
CA TYR A 328 1.59 13.27 20.85
C TYR A 328 2.88 13.84 21.47
N PRO A 329 4.00 13.86 20.75
CA PRO A 329 5.12 14.68 21.23
C PRO A 329 4.57 16.10 21.33
N THR A 330 4.44 16.61 22.54
CA THR A 330 4.23 18.04 22.73
C THR A 330 5.36 18.72 21.99
N ALA A 331 5.02 19.50 20.95
CA ALA A 331 6.00 20.32 20.27
C ALA A 331 6.79 21.06 21.34
N ALA A 332 8.08 20.80 21.41
CA ALA A 332 8.97 21.60 22.25
C ALA A 332 8.80 23.04 21.78
N ARG A 333 8.27 23.88 22.68
CA ARG A 333 8.11 25.32 22.49
C ARG A 333 9.46 25.97 22.42
#